data_13db6af19bbc4d89ea1f2ced421ef4f3
#
_entry.id   13db6af19bbc4d89ea1f2ced421ef4f3
#
_cell.length_a   1.000
_cell.length_b   1.000
_cell.length_c   1.000
_cell.angle_alpha   90.00
_cell.angle_beta   90.00
_cell.angle_gamma   90.00
#
_symmetry.space_group_name_H-M   'P 1'
#
loop_
_entity.id
_entity.type
_entity.pdbx_description
1 polymer ?
#
loop_
_entity_poly.entity_id
_entity_poly.type
_entity_poly.pdbx_seq_one_letter_code
_entity_poly.pdbx_strand_id
1 'polypeptide(L)'
;MKKKTIIWIVLVALIAVLVVPLPTITYKDGGTRVYQALTYKIVKWKRLTAETTYEATKVYFFPKNFKSDDALFKEEIKKNALSFKAVVLELGEGKVTVEPFEDEELHKSANKISFAIGSLKPIGVQKGTEVEIFYSGDVMETYPAQINATDWKLIKCEENVENEEIQCYDMPSPYVAKKPVLYLYPEKKTDVTVSLSLNGELTCAYPKYEDMWRVTAEPDGTLTDKHGKEYNYLYWEGKLNAEYDFSKGFCVKGKDTAQFLETALEKLGLNRKEANEFIIYWLPLMQENEYNIISFQTGAYENSAKLNITPAPDTLIRVFMAYKPVKKYVEIEKQELTAPQRNGFVAVEWGGAEIK
;
A
#
# COMPACT_ATOMS: atom_id res chain seq x y z
N MET A 1 31.18 -45.55 15.17
CA MET A 1 29.73 -45.51 14.89
C MET A 1 29.45 -46.00 13.48
N LYS A 2 28.49 -46.92 13.26
CA LYS A 2 28.15 -47.41 11.92
C LYS A 2 27.52 -46.29 11.08
N LYS A 3 27.87 -46.15 9.79
CA LYS A 3 27.33 -45.08 8.90
C LYS A 3 25.81 -44.90 9.00
N LYS A 4 25.06 -46.00 9.17
CA LYS A 4 23.57 -45.93 9.38
C LYS A 4 23.18 -45.16 10.63
N THR A 5 23.93 -45.30 11.72
CA THR A 5 23.63 -44.57 13.00
C THR A 5 23.84 -43.07 12.83
N ILE A 6 24.87 -42.63 12.09
CA ILE A 6 25.13 -41.22 11.79
C ILE A 6 23.98 -40.65 10.95
N ILE A 7 23.54 -41.38 9.92
CA ILE A 7 22.42 -40.94 9.05
C ILE A 7 21.14 -40.76 9.89
N TRP A 8 20.83 -41.69 10.80
CA TRP A 8 19.66 -41.56 11.66
C TRP A 8 19.78 -40.37 12.63
N ILE A 9 20.93 -40.12 13.22
CA ILE A 9 21.14 -38.96 14.09
C ILE A 9 20.95 -37.66 13.31
N VAL A 10 21.49 -37.55 12.09
CA VAL A 10 21.32 -36.37 11.24
C VAL A 10 19.84 -36.17 10.85
N LEU A 11 19.15 -37.26 10.53
CA LEU A 11 17.73 -37.19 10.17
C LEU A 11 16.86 -36.74 11.35
N VAL A 12 17.10 -37.27 12.53
CA VAL A 12 16.41 -36.86 13.77
C VAL A 12 16.70 -35.41 14.12
N ALA A 13 17.95 -34.96 13.98
CA ALA A 13 18.33 -33.56 14.19
C ALA A 13 17.65 -32.63 13.19
N LEU A 14 17.56 -33.01 11.91
CA LEU A 14 16.83 -32.27 10.87
C LEU A 14 15.33 -32.16 11.19
N ILE A 15 14.71 -33.28 11.59
CA ILE A 15 13.29 -33.28 12.00
C ILE A 15 13.09 -32.38 13.23
N ALA A 16 14.01 -32.44 14.21
CA ALA A 16 13.92 -31.61 15.41
C ALA A 16 13.97 -30.11 15.05
N VAL A 17 14.86 -29.70 14.14
CA VAL A 17 14.94 -28.30 13.67
C VAL A 17 13.64 -27.85 12.95
N LEU A 18 12.95 -28.76 12.26
CA LEU A 18 11.72 -28.45 11.55
C LEU A 18 10.50 -28.33 12.48
N VAL A 19 10.48 -29.09 13.58
CA VAL A 19 9.29 -29.28 14.40
C VAL A 19 9.41 -28.66 15.78
N VAL A 20 10.61 -28.53 16.35
CA VAL A 20 10.79 -27.95 17.69
C VAL A 20 10.66 -26.41 17.60
N PRO A 21 9.71 -25.80 18.33
CA PRO A 21 9.55 -24.35 18.30
C PRO A 21 10.71 -23.66 19.01
N LEU A 22 11.16 -22.54 18.45
CA LEU A 22 12.11 -21.65 19.09
C LEU A 22 11.51 -21.02 20.37
N PRO A 23 12.35 -20.43 21.26
CA PRO A 23 11.87 -19.86 22.50
C PRO A 23 10.71 -18.91 22.32
N THR A 24 9.77 -18.98 23.26
CA THR A 24 8.53 -18.22 23.28
C THR A 24 8.77 -16.71 23.31
N ILE A 25 8.16 -15.98 22.39
CA ILE A 25 8.03 -14.53 22.47
C ILE A 25 6.74 -14.24 23.26
N THR A 26 6.84 -13.42 24.30
CA THR A 26 5.67 -12.93 25.05
C THR A 26 5.56 -11.43 24.83
N TYR A 27 4.39 -10.98 24.36
CA TYR A 27 4.12 -9.58 24.09
C TYR A 27 3.52 -8.88 25.32
N LYS A 28 3.72 -7.56 25.41
CA LYS A 28 3.12 -6.69 26.42
C LYS A 28 1.75 -6.15 26.00
N ASP A 29 1.03 -6.89 25.18
CA ASP A 29 -0.28 -6.54 24.59
C ASP A 29 -1.48 -7.11 25.35
N GLY A 30 -1.25 -7.65 26.53
CA GLY A 30 -2.20 -8.41 27.34
C GLY A 30 -1.69 -9.81 27.66
N GLY A 31 -0.56 -10.23 27.03
CA GLY A 31 0.10 -11.50 27.34
C GLY A 31 0.07 -12.53 26.21
N THR A 32 -0.07 -12.10 24.96
CA THR A 32 0.05 -12.97 23.78
C THR A 32 1.38 -13.72 23.79
N ARG A 33 1.34 -15.03 23.50
CA ARG A 33 2.53 -15.90 23.45
C ARG A 33 2.66 -16.57 22.09
N VAL A 34 3.86 -16.53 21.52
CA VAL A 34 4.15 -17.08 20.20
C VAL A 34 5.20 -18.17 20.30
N TYR A 35 4.92 -19.32 19.69
CA TYR A 35 5.81 -20.46 19.56
C TYR A 35 6.07 -20.68 18.08
N GLN A 36 7.30 -20.39 17.60
CA GLN A 36 7.67 -20.42 16.20
C GLN A 36 8.53 -21.63 15.87
N ALA A 37 8.07 -22.47 14.95
CA ALA A 37 8.86 -23.51 14.29
C ALA A 37 8.99 -23.19 12.79
N LEU A 38 9.87 -23.90 12.08
CA LEU A 38 10.02 -23.69 10.62
C LEU A 38 8.76 -24.10 9.85
N THR A 39 8.03 -25.12 10.30
CA THR A 39 6.85 -25.64 9.61
C THR A 39 5.53 -25.07 10.12
N TYR A 40 5.51 -24.55 11.34
CA TYR A 40 4.32 -23.96 11.93
C TYR A 40 4.62 -22.86 12.95
N LYS A 41 3.59 -22.12 13.30
CA LYS A 41 3.56 -21.12 14.39
C LYS A 41 2.32 -21.35 15.20
N ILE A 42 2.46 -21.43 16.52
CA ILE A 42 1.33 -21.42 17.47
C ILE A 42 1.28 -20.06 18.12
N VAL A 43 0.15 -19.38 18.03
CA VAL A 43 -0.09 -18.12 18.72
C VAL A 43 -1.21 -18.34 19.74
N LYS A 44 -0.87 -18.13 20.99
CA LYS A 44 -1.85 -18.02 22.08
C LYS A 44 -2.14 -16.54 22.26
N TRP A 45 -3.18 -16.10 21.58
CA TRP A 45 -3.64 -14.73 21.64
C TRP A 45 -4.17 -14.41 23.04
N LYS A 46 -3.70 -13.33 23.60
CA LYS A 46 -4.28 -12.64 24.75
C LYS A 46 -3.99 -11.17 24.58
N ARG A 47 -4.77 -10.54 23.69
CA ARG A 47 -4.53 -9.17 23.25
C ARG A 47 -5.65 -8.27 23.73
N LEU A 48 -5.27 -7.19 24.43
CA LEU A 48 -6.19 -6.13 24.78
C LEU A 48 -6.62 -5.40 23.52
N THR A 49 -7.92 -5.34 23.29
CA THR A 49 -8.56 -4.44 22.33
C THR A 49 -9.16 -3.26 23.08
N ALA A 50 -9.70 -2.27 22.39
CA ALA A 50 -10.23 -1.06 23.03
C ALA A 50 -11.30 -1.34 24.10
N GLU A 51 -11.99 -2.47 24.02
CA GLU A 51 -13.13 -2.80 24.91
C GLU A 51 -13.06 -4.17 25.57
N THR A 52 -12.31 -5.11 25.00
CA THR A 52 -12.27 -6.50 25.49
C THR A 52 -10.88 -7.10 25.34
N THR A 53 -10.67 -8.28 25.94
CA THR A 53 -9.47 -9.07 25.70
C THR A 53 -9.78 -10.17 24.69
N TYR A 54 -9.14 -10.14 23.52
CA TYR A 54 -9.24 -11.24 22.58
C TYR A 54 -8.38 -12.41 23.04
N GLU A 55 -9.00 -13.57 23.33
CA GLU A 55 -8.31 -14.78 23.74
C GLU A 55 -8.61 -15.92 22.75
N ALA A 56 -7.56 -16.47 22.12
CA ALA A 56 -7.66 -17.63 21.24
C ALA A 56 -6.31 -18.34 21.11
N THR A 57 -6.34 -19.63 20.80
CA THR A 57 -5.13 -20.37 20.39
C THR A 57 -5.26 -20.79 18.94
N LYS A 58 -4.34 -20.36 18.08
CA LYS A 58 -4.34 -20.65 16.65
C LYS A 58 -3.01 -21.25 16.21
N VAL A 59 -3.08 -22.13 15.23
CA VAL A 59 -1.91 -22.76 14.59
C VAL A 59 -1.88 -22.36 13.12
N TYR A 60 -0.75 -21.81 12.70
CA TYR A 60 -0.51 -21.38 11.34
C TYR A 60 0.58 -22.22 10.71
N PHE A 61 0.27 -22.90 9.60
CA PHE A 61 1.21 -23.71 8.85
C PHE A 61 1.86 -22.90 7.72
N PHE A 62 2.96 -23.41 7.18
CA PHE A 62 3.63 -22.86 6.02
C PHE A 62 2.65 -22.57 4.84
N PRO A 63 2.74 -21.41 4.16
CA PRO A 63 3.65 -20.30 4.40
C PRO A 63 3.15 -19.25 5.42
N LYS A 64 1.95 -19.40 5.96
CA LYS A 64 1.32 -18.41 6.88
C LYS A 64 2.09 -18.25 8.20
N ASN A 65 2.84 -19.28 8.63
CA ASN A 65 3.66 -19.21 9.84
C ASN A 65 4.77 -18.15 9.79
N PHE A 66 5.12 -17.62 8.61
CA PHE A 66 6.09 -16.53 8.44
C PHE A 66 5.47 -15.14 8.41
N LYS A 67 4.15 -15.02 8.40
CA LYS A 67 3.50 -13.71 8.53
C LYS A 67 3.77 -13.12 9.92
N SER A 68 3.82 -11.78 9.98
CA SER A 68 3.91 -11.09 11.27
C SER A 68 2.68 -11.38 12.13
N ASP A 69 2.85 -11.33 13.46
CA ASP A 69 1.77 -11.63 14.39
C ASP A 69 0.63 -10.60 14.26
N ASP A 70 0.97 -9.33 13.98
CA ASP A 70 -0.04 -8.28 13.69
C ASP A 70 -0.84 -8.57 12.41
N ALA A 71 -0.20 -9.07 11.36
CA ALA A 71 -0.90 -9.45 10.13
C ALA A 71 -1.84 -10.63 10.36
N LEU A 72 -1.40 -11.63 11.13
CA LEU A 72 -2.23 -12.77 11.50
C LEU A 72 -3.40 -12.35 12.38
N PHE A 73 -3.18 -11.45 13.34
CA PHE A 73 -4.24 -10.92 14.20
C PHE A 73 -5.31 -10.17 13.39
N LYS A 74 -4.89 -9.31 12.46
CA LYS A 74 -5.82 -8.62 11.54
C LYS A 74 -6.65 -9.62 10.72
N GLU A 75 -6.04 -10.70 10.21
CA GLU A 75 -6.78 -11.75 9.49
C GLU A 75 -7.80 -12.48 10.40
N GLU A 76 -7.47 -12.74 11.67
CA GLU A 76 -8.38 -13.41 12.60
C GLU A 76 -9.56 -12.52 12.97
N ILE A 77 -9.33 -11.24 13.25
CA ILE A 77 -10.41 -10.28 13.54
C ILE A 77 -11.33 -10.14 12.33
N LYS A 78 -10.76 -10.01 11.12
CA LYS A 78 -11.54 -9.89 9.89
C LYS A 78 -12.42 -11.11 9.59
N LYS A 79 -12.00 -12.33 9.98
CA LYS A 79 -12.80 -13.55 9.83
C LYS A 79 -14.00 -13.63 10.77
N ASN A 80 -13.90 -13.01 11.93
CA ASN A 80 -14.92 -13.03 12.96
C ASN A 80 -15.70 -11.70 13.04
N ALA A 81 -15.43 -10.76 12.12
CA ALA A 81 -16.16 -9.51 12.05
C ALA A 81 -17.57 -9.76 11.51
N LEU A 82 -18.54 -9.24 12.19
CA LEU A 82 -19.89 -9.07 11.68
C LEU A 82 -19.89 -7.89 10.72
N SER A 83 -20.78 -7.86 9.74
CA SER A 83 -20.93 -6.72 8.85
C SER A 83 -22.40 -6.35 8.67
N PHE A 84 -22.65 -5.09 8.34
CA PHE A 84 -23.95 -4.59 7.94
C PHE A 84 -23.77 -3.44 6.94
N LYS A 85 -24.80 -3.21 6.13
CA LYS A 85 -24.85 -2.13 5.16
C LYS A 85 -25.60 -0.93 5.77
N ALA A 86 -25.12 0.27 5.46
CA ALA A 86 -25.68 1.48 6.03
C ALA A 86 -25.48 2.70 5.13
N VAL A 87 -26.25 3.75 5.36
CA VAL A 87 -26.06 5.08 4.78
C VAL A 87 -25.36 6.00 5.79
N VAL A 88 -24.37 6.74 5.34
CA VAL A 88 -23.70 7.75 6.17
C VAL A 88 -24.61 8.95 6.39
N LEU A 89 -24.95 9.22 7.64
CA LEU A 89 -25.76 10.37 8.03
C LEU A 89 -24.92 11.60 8.34
N GLU A 90 -23.77 11.41 9.00
CA GLU A 90 -22.91 12.49 9.48
C GLU A 90 -21.46 12.03 9.61
N LEU A 91 -20.56 12.94 9.23
CA LEU A 91 -19.11 12.80 9.36
C LEU A 91 -18.59 13.94 10.25
N GLY A 92 -18.22 13.59 11.48
CA GLY A 92 -17.59 14.52 12.42
C GLY A 92 -16.08 14.33 12.52
N GLU A 93 -15.41 15.17 13.30
CA GLU A 93 -13.99 14.99 13.62
C GLU A 93 -13.81 13.72 14.47
N GLY A 94 -13.28 12.66 13.82
CA GLY A 94 -12.97 11.39 14.48
C GLY A 94 -14.15 10.43 14.67
N LYS A 95 -15.38 10.75 14.25
CA LYS A 95 -16.57 9.93 14.44
C LYS A 95 -17.48 9.96 13.21
N VAL A 96 -18.07 8.79 12.86
CA VAL A 96 -19.10 8.65 11.83
C VAL A 96 -20.40 8.20 12.46
N THR A 97 -21.50 8.74 11.98
CA THR A 97 -22.85 8.26 12.30
C THR A 97 -23.50 7.74 11.02
N VAL A 98 -24.06 6.54 11.08
CA VAL A 98 -24.71 5.85 9.96
C VAL A 98 -26.10 5.37 10.33
N GLU A 99 -26.93 5.15 9.34
CA GLU A 99 -28.21 4.47 9.45
C GLU A 99 -28.14 3.13 8.74
N PRO A 100 -28.28 1.98 9.45
CA PRO A 100 -28.34 0.67 8.81
C PRO A 100 -29.50 0.59 7.82
N PHE A 101 -29.33 -0.19 6.74
CA PHE A 101 -30.44 -0.44 5.80
C PHE A 101 -31.61 -1.13 6.50
N GLU A 102 -32.83 -0.92 6.03
CA GLU A 102 -34.05 -1.46 6.64
C GLU A 102 -34.08 -3.00 6.72
N ASP A 103 -33.39 -3.68 5.81
CA ASP A 103 -33.27 -5.14 5.76
C ASP A 103 -32.20 -5.71 6.68
N GLU A 104 -31.36 -4.85 7.27
CA GLU A 104 -30.33 -5.29 8.22
C GLU A 104 -30.93 -5.57 9.62
N GLU A 105 -30.50 -6.67 10.25
CA GLU A 105 -30.97 -7.01 11.59
C GLU A 105 -30.68 -5.91 12.62
N LEU A 106 -29.57 -5.22 12.47
CA LEU A 106 -29.17 -4.10 13.32
C LEU A 106 -30.13 -2.91 13.24
N HIS A 107 -30.82 -2.69 12.11
CA HIS A 107 -31.82 -1.62 11.96
C HIS A 107 -32.97 -1.78 12.96
N LYS A 108 -33.35 -3.01 13.27
CA LYS A 108 -34.43 -3.33 14.22
C LYS A 108 -34.08 -2.94 15.66
N SER A 109 -32.81 -2.98 16.02
CA SER A 109 -32.31 -2.67 17.35
C SER A 109 -31.74 -1.26 17.49
N ALA A 110 -31.20 -0.70 16.40
CA ALA A 110 -30.58 0.62 16.38
C ALA A 110 -30.69 1.25 14.99
N ASN A 111 -31.53 2.28 14.86
CA ASN A 111 -31.70 3.03 13.61
C ASN A 111 -30.56 4.06 13.38
N LYS A 112 -29.71 4.29 14.35
CA LYS A 112 -28.50 5.11 14.22
C LYS A 112 -27.36 4.48 14.97
N ILE A 113 -26.25 4.31 14.26
CA ILE A 113 -25.03 3.71 14.80
C ILE A 113 -23.87 4.67 14.57
N SER A 114 -23.01 4.79 15.58
CA SER A 114 -21.83 5.62 15.48
C SER A 114 -20.57 4.84 15.86
N PHE A 115 -19.45 5.19 15.21
CA PHE A 115 -18.15 4.59 15.50
C PHE A 115 -17.01 5.58 15.26
N ALA A 116 -15.87 5.33 15.92
CA ALA A 116 -14.68 6.15 15.74
C ALA A 116 -14.04 5.85 14.38
N ILE A 117 -13.69 6.89 13.63
CA ILE A 117 -13.06 6.77 12.32
C ILE A 117 -11.62 6.23 12.46
N GLY A 118 -10.87 6.64 13.48
CA GLY A 118 -9.46 6.28 13.65
C GLY A 118 -8.65 6.49 12.37
N SER A 119 -7.76 5.53 12.08
CA SER A 119 -7.01 5.45 10.82
C SER A 119 -7.80 4.78 9.66
N LEU A 120 -9.08 4.49 9.87
CA LEU A 120 -9.94 3.71 8.96
C LEU A 120 -10.79 4.60 8.04
N LYS A 121 -10.53 5.91 7.92
CA LYS A 121 -11.36 6.79 7.11
C LYS A 121 -11.28 6.41 5.63
N PRO A 122 -12.33 5.79 5.02
CA PRO A 122 -12.36 5.62 3.59
C PRO A 122 -12.46 6.98 2.92
N ILE A 123 -11.77 7.12 1.82
CA ILE A 123 -11.76 8.34 1.05
C ILE A 123 -13.08 8.44 0.31
N GLY A 124 -13.60 9.68 0.22
CA GLY A 124 -14.81 9.98 -0.53
C GLY A 124 -16.12 9.69 0.17
N VAL A 125 -16.09 9.23 1.41
CA VAL A 125 -17.32 9.09 2.18
C VAL A 125 -17.85 10.48 2.55
N GLN A 126 -19.07 10.74 2.15
CA GLN A 126 -19.83 11.94 2.49
C GLN A 126 -21.22 11.55 3.00
N LYS A 127 -21.98 12.51 3.47
CA LYS A 127 -23.37 12.26 3.85
C LYS A 127 -24.15 11.69 2.66
N GLY A 128 -24.88 10.61 2.87
CA GLY A 128 -25.63 9.88 1.84
C GLY A 128 -24.86 8.73 1.19
N THR A 129 -23.58 8.55 1.48
CA THR A 129 -22.79 7.44 0.93
C THR A 129 -23.21 6.11 1.55
N GLU A 130 -23.44 5.09 0.73
CA GLU A 130 -23.72 3.73 1.15
C GLU A 130 -22.41 2.97 1.44
N VAL A 131 -22.37 2.33 2.60
CA VAL A 131 -21.17 1.66 3.10
C VAL A 131 -21.49 0.30 3.71
N GLU A 132 -20.59 -0.66 3.56
CA GLU A 132 -20.59 -1.89 4.35
C GLU A 132 -19.56 -1.75 5.47
N ILE A 133 -20.02 -1.90 6.70
CA ILE A 133 -19.22 -1.70 7.91
C ILE A 133 -18.96 -3.06 8.54
N PHE A 134 -17.70 -3.33 8.86
CA PHE A 134 -17.27 -4.53 9.58
C PHE A 134 -16.97 -4.14 11.02
N TYR A 135 -17.51 -4.88 11.97
CA TYR A 135 -17.33 -4.60 13.39
C TYR A 135 -17.10 -5.86 14.20
N SER A 136 -16.55 -5.70 15.39
CA SER A 136 -16.32 -6.78 16.35
C SER A 136 -16.86 -6.38 17.72
N GLY A 137 -17.26 -7.37 18.50
CA GLY A 137 -17.84 -7.13 19.81
C GLY A 137 -19.33 -6.83 19.78
N ASP A 138 -19.85 -6.36 20.91
CA ASP A 138 -21.26 -6.06 21.10
C ASP A 138 -21.59 -4.64 20.61
N VAL A 139 -22.86 -4.44 20.27
CA VAL A 139 -23.43 -3.12 20.00
C VAL A 139 -23.81 -2.49 21.33
N MET A 140 -23.21 -1.35 21.66
CA MET A 140 -23.50 -0.66 22.92
C MET A 140 -24.88 0.02 22.87
N GLU A 141 -25.69 -0.19 23.89
CA GLU A 141 -27.03 0.39 24.05
C GLU A 141 -26.97 1.88 24.43
N THR A 142 -26.46 2.70 23.49
CA THR A 142 -26.44 4.17 23.57
C THR A 142 -27.26 4.77 22.43
N TYR A 143 -27.49 6.07 22.40
CA TYR A 143 -28.10 6.73 21.25
C TYR A 143 -27.24 7.90 20.74
N PRO A 144 -26.72 7.87 19.51
CA PRO A 144 -26.67 6.70 18.61
C PRO A 144 -25.96 5.49 19.27
N ALA A 145 -26.38 4.28 18.89
CA ALA A 145 -25.68 3.07 19.34
C ALA A 145 -24.21 3.11 18.89
N GLN A 146 -23.32 2.49 19.66
CA GLN A 146 -21.89 2.51 19.34
C GLN A 146 -21.40 1.11 19.03
N ILE A 147 -20.46 1.02 18.08
CA ILE A 147 -19.80 -0.22 17.68
C ILE A 147 -18.29 0.00 17.58
N ASN A 148 -17.54 -1.09 17.70
CA ASN A 148 -16.12 -1.13 17.40
C ASN A 148 -15.92 -1.52 15.92
N ALA A 149 -15.94 -0.54 15.02
CA ALA A 149 -15.71 -0.79 13.61
C ALA A 149 -14.25 -1.20 13.36
N THR A 150 -14.07 -2.33 12.69
CA THR A 150 -12.75 -2.90 12.36
C THR A 150 -12.33 -2.60 10.93
N ASP A 151 -13.30 -2.38 10.03
CA ASP A 151 -13.11 -2.00 8.64
C ASP A 151 -14.44 -1.45 8.09
N TRP A 152 -14.42 -0.70 7.00
CA TRP A 152 -15.60 -0.34 6.24
C TRP A 152 -15.24 -0.05 4.78
N LYS A 153 -16.13 -0.28 3.86
CA LYS A 153 -15.95 -0.09 2.43
C LYS A 153 -17.21 0.48 1.78
N LEU A 154 -17.03 1.13 0.65
CA LEU A 154 -18.13 1.60 -0.18
C LEU A 154 -18.89 0.41 -0.77
N ILE A 155 -20.23 0.48 -0.79
CA ILE A 155 -21.06 -0.44 -1.54
C ILE A 155 -21.09 0.08 -2.97
N LYS A 156 -20.71 -0.76 -3.95
CA LYS A 156 -20.91 -0.46 -5.37
C LYS A 156 -22.41 -0.48 -5.66
N CYS A 157 -22.93 0.58 -6.25
CA CYS A 157 -24.25 0.52 -6.86
C CYS A 157 -24.22 -0.53 -7.96
N GLU A 158 -25.03 -1.60 -7.85
CA GLU A 158 -25.34 -2.44 -8.99
C GLU A 158 -26.24 -1.63 -9.94
N GLU A 159 -25.83 -1.53 -11.20
CA GLU A 159 -26.60 -0.89 -12.26
C GLU A 159 -27.92 -1.66 -12.47
N ASN A 160 -29.00 -1.11 -12.01
CA ASN A 160 -30.31 -1.28 -12.59
C ASN A 160 -31.06 0.05 -12.45
N VAL A 161 -31.12 0.79 -13.53
CA VAL A 161 -32.34 1.49 -13.99
C VAL A 161 -32.04 2.33 -15.22
N GLU A 162 -32.84 2.17 -16.23
CA GLU A 162 -32.94 3.05 -17.38
C GLU A 162 -33.20 4.51 -16.95
N ASN A 163 -32.46 5.43 -17.58
CA ASN A 163 -32.68 6.87 -17.62
C ASN A 163 -32.60 7.68 -16.32
N GLU A 164 -31.36 8.03 -15.97
CA GLU A 164 -30.91 9.40 -15.70
C GLU A 164 -29.42 9.32 -15.40
N GLU A 165 -28.59 10.13 -16.09
CA GLU A 165 -27.14 10.18 -15.88
C GLU A 165 -26.82 10.62 -14.46
N ILE A 166 -26.74 9.68 -13.54
CA ILE A 166 -25.99 9.84 -12.30
C ILE A 166 -24.62 9.28 -12.59
N GLN A 167 -23.66 10.16 -12.90
CA GLN A 167 -22.25 9.81 -12.91
C GLN A 167 -21.87 9.31 -11.52
N CYS A 168 -21.93 8.01 -11.33
CA CYS A 168 -21.26 7.35 -10.22
C CYS A 168 -19.75 7.52 -10.45
N TYR A 169 -19.16 8.52 -9.80
CA TYR A 169 -17.70 8.61 -9.74
C TYR A 169 -17.21 7.36 -9.00
N ASP A 170 -16.55 6.48 -9.75
CA ASP A 170 -15.72 5.41 -9.20
C ASP A 170 -14.66 6.08 -8.32
N MET A 171 -14.91 6.14 -7.02
CA MET A 171 -13.92 6.73 -6.10
C MET A 171 -12.74 5.77 -6.02
N PRO A 172 -11.56 6.20 -6.40
CA PRO A 172 -10.42 5.33 -6.48
C PRO A 172 -10.06 4.78 -5.10
N SER A 173 -9.97 3.46 -4.99
CA SER A 173 -9.27 2.81 -3.89
C SER A 173 -7.87 3.44 -3.75
N PRO A 174 -7.36 3.71 -2.54
CA PRO A 174 -6.02 4.30 -2.40
C PRO A 174 -5.02 3.42 -3.13
N TYR A 175 -4.41 3.98 -4.16
CA TYR A 175 -3.40 3.27 -4.93
C TYR A 175 -2.09 3.23 -4.15
N VAL A 176 -1.48 2.05 -4.13
CA VAL A 176 -0.14 1.92 -3.55
C VAL A 176 0.86 2.43 -4.58
N ALA A 177 1.44 3.59 -4.31
CA ALA A 177 2.62 4.03 -5.03
C ALA A 177 3.77 3.10 -4.68
N LYS A 178 4.19 2.29 -5.66
CA LYS A 178 5.27 1.33 -5.51
C LYS A 178 6.56 1.90 -6.07
N LYS A 179 7.63 1.68 -5.31
CA LYS A 179 8.99 1.98 -5.75
C LYS A 179 9.26 3.45 -6.13
N PRO A 180 8.64 4.50 -5.54
CA PRO A 180 9.20 5.83 -5.73
C PRO A 180 10.64 5.88 -5.22
N VAL A 181 11.57 6.19 -6.11
CA VAL A 181 12.99 6.40 -5.80
C VAL A 181 13.43 7.76 -6.30
N LEU A 182 14.14 8.50 -5.46
CA LEU A 182 14.62 9.85 -5.74
C LEU A 182 16.15 9.87 -5.82
N TYR A 183 16.66 10.22 -6.98
CA TYR A 183 18.06 10.48 -7.25
C TYR A 183 18.34 11.98 -7.18
N LEU A 184 19.52 12.35 -6.69
CA LEU A 184 19.98 13.74 -6.55
C LEU A 184 21.35 13.87 -7.18
N TYR A 185 21.47 14.72 -8.19
CA TYR A 185 22.69 14.96 -8.97
C TYR A 185 23.06 16.45 -8.92
N PRO A 186 23.66 16.96 -7.83
CA PRO A 186 24.13 18.34 -7.78
C PRO A 186 25.38 18.52 -8.62
N GLU A 187 25.68 19.75 -9.07
CA GLU A 187 26.91 20.05 -9.82
C GLU A 187 28.18 19.87 -8.98
N LYS A 188 28.06 19.95 -7.68
CA LYS A 188 29.14 19.76 -6.69
C LYS A 188 28.58 19.10 -5.45
N LYS A 189 29.44 18.51 -4.64
CA LYS A 189 29.07 17.96 -3.32
C LYS A 189 28.20 18.94 -2.54
N THR A 190 26.97 18.53 -2.20
CA THR A 190 25.94 19.41 -1.63
C THR A 190 25.18 18.71 -0.53
N ASP A 191 24.98 19.38 0.59
CA ASP A 191 24.06 18.90 1.63
C ASP A 191 22.63 19.20 1.21
N VAL A 192 21.82 18.15 1.17
CA VAL A 192 20.44 18.19 0.68
C VAL A 192 19.49 17.67 1.76
N THR A 193 18.40 18.39 1.96
CA THR A 193 17.26 17.89 2.76
C THR A 193 16.08 17.63 1.86
N VAL A 194 15.35 16.53 2.13
CA VAL A 194 14.17 16.15 1.37
C VAL A 194 13.05 15.81 2.33
N SER A 195 11.90 16.49 2.18
CA SER A 195 10.68 16.14 2.91
C SER A 195 9.54 15.79 1.96
N LEU A 196 8.69 14.86 2.42
CA LEU A 196 7.51 14.37 1.73
C LEU A 196 6.25 14.98 2.35
N SER A 197 5.33 15.44 1.50
CA SER A 197 3.97 15.78 1.90
C SER A 197 3.00 14.98 1.05
N LEU A 198 2.38 13.96 1.67
CA LEU A 198 1.54 12.99 0.98
C LEU A 198 0.06 13.25 1.26
N ASN A 199 -0.75 13.28 0.21
CA ASN A 199 -2.19 13.09 0.35
C ASN A 199 -2.44 11.59 0.48
N GLY A 200 -2.21 11.04 1.68
CA GLY A 200 -2.21 9.61 1.91
C GLY A 200 -1.35 9.20 3.09
N GLU A 201 -0.85 7.97 3.07
CA GLU A 201 -0.07 7.35 4.14
C GLU A 201 1.28 6.84 3.61
N LEU A 202 2.38 7.23 4.28
CA LEU A 202 3.70 6.63 4.03
C LEU A 202 3.75 5.23 4.64
N THR A 203 4.01 4.21 3.84
CA THR A 203 4.03 2.81 4.30
C THR A 203 5.42 2.23 4.45
N CYS A 204 6.39 2.74 3.69
CA CYS A 204 7.78 2.30 3.73
C CYS A 204 8.72 3.42 3.30
N ALA A 205 9.91 3.48 3.87
CA ALA A 205 10.97 4.39 3.41
C ALA A 205 12.38 3.84 3.74
N TYR A 206 13.34 4.09 2.84
CA TYR A 206 14.73 3.73 3.05
C TYR A 206 15.67 4.73 2.33
N PRO A 207 16.68 5.31 3.03
CA PRO A 207 16.91 5.16 4.48
C PRO A 207 15.69 5.57 5.31
N LYS A 208 15.70 5.23 6.61
CA LYS A 208 14.60 5.54 7.52
C LYS A 208 14.18 7.01 7.40
N TYR A 209 12.90 7.25 7.19
CA TYR A 209 12.31 8.58 7.16
C TYR A 209 11.73 8.90 8.54
N GLU A 210 12.07 10.06 9.08
CA GLU A 210 11.51 10.55 10.35
C GLU A 210 10.62 11.77 10.06
N ASP A 211 11.21 12.94 9.89
CA ASP A 211 10.58 14.19 9.47
C ASP A 211 11.03 14.61 8.07
N MET A 212 12.28 14.25 7.72
CA MET A 212 12.93 14.45 6.41
C MET A 212 14.18 13.60 6.29
N TRP A 213 14.64 13.39 5.07
CA TRP A 213 15.99 12.89 4.81
C TRP A 213 17.00 14.03 4.83
N ARG A 214 18.16 13.78 5.38
CA ARG A 214 19.32 14.68 5.38
C ARG A 214 20.50 13.90 4.87
N VAL A 215 20.97 14.26 3.68
CA VAL A 215 22.06 13.56 3.00
C VAL A 215 23.02 14.56 2.35
N THR A 216 24.28 14.16 2.22
CA THR A 216 25.24 14.84 1.32
C THR A 216 25.19 14.12 -0.02
N ALA A 217 24.83 14.84 -1.09
CA ALA A 217 24.75 14.31 -2.45
C ALA A 217 26.02 14.69 -3.24
N GLU A 218 26.56 13.71 -3.96
CA GLU A 218 27.69 13.90 -4.89
C GLU A 218 27.19 14.03 -6.34
N PRO A 219 27.97 14.61 -7.26
CA PRO A 219 27.57 14.78 -8.66
C PRO A 219 27.24 13.46 -9.40
N ASP A 220 27.80 12.35 -8.97
CA ASP A 220 27.54 11.03 -9.53
C ASP A 220 26.24 10.38 -9.01
N GLY A 221 25.55 11.03 -8.06
CA GLY A 221 24.32 10.60 -7.45
C GLY A 221 24.49 9.78 -6.17
N THR A 222 25.72 9.59 -5.69
CA THR A 222 25.98 8.96 -4.40
C THR A 222 25.46 9.86 -3.28
N LEU A 223 24.66 9.30 -2.37
CA LEU A 223 24.10 9.98 -1.20
C LEU A 223 24.74 9.43 0.06
N THR A 224 25.23 10.29 0.93
CA THR A 224 25.84 9.88 2.20
C THR A 224 25.05 10.45 3.38
N ASP A 225 24.68 9.62 4.36
CA ASP A 225 24.02 10.08 5.57
C ASP A 225 25.02 10.60 6.62
N LYS A 226 24.50 11.15 7.72
CA LYS A 226 25.30 11.66 8.85
C LYS A 226 26.22 10.62 9.53
N HIS A 227 26.02 9.34 9.24
CA HIS A 227 26.83 8.24 9.76
C HIS A 227 27.86 7.73 8.75
N GLY A 228 27.96 8.37 7.57
CA GLY A 228 28.87 7.98 6.49
C GLY A 228 28.39 6.77 5.69
N LYS A 229 27.11 6.39 5.80
CA LYS A 229 26.54 5.31 5.02
C LYS A 229 26.07 5.83 3.67
N GLU A 230 26.41 5.10 2.60
CA GLU A 230 26.12 5.47 1.23
C GLU A 230 24.84 4.82 0.69
N TYR A 231 24.14 5.55 -0.18
CA TYR A 231 22.92 5.15 -0.85
C TYR A 231 22.93 5.63 -2.30
N ASN A 232 22.26 4.87 -3.19
CA ASN A 232 22.12 5.26 -4.60
C ASN A 232 20.93 6.21 -4.82
N TYR A 233 19.93 6.17 -3.93
CA TYR A 233 18.70 6.98 -3.98
C TYR A 233 18.00 6.95 -2.63
N LEU A 234 17.03 7.84 -2.46
CA LEU A 234 16.05 7.80 -1.38
C LEU A 234 14.83 7.04 -1.90
N TYR A 235 14.32 6.10 -1.12
CA TYR A 235 13.20 5.24 -1.50
C TYR A 235 12.04 5.42 -0.54
N TRP A 236 10.80 5.38 -1.08
CA TRP A 236 9.60 5.33 -0.28
C TRP A 236 8.48 4.55 -0.97
N GLU A 237 7.46 4.15 -0.22
CA GLU A 237 6.17 3.65 -0.70
C GLU A 237 5.06 4.25 0.14
N GLY A 238 3.90 4.41 -0.45
CA GLY A 238 2.75 4.99 0.24
C GLY A 238 1.43 4.65 -0.42
N LYS A 239 0.37 4.74 0.35
CA LYS A 239 -1.00 4.72 -0.17
C LYS A 239 -1.38 6.15 -0.49
N LEU A 240 -1.62 6.44 -1.75
CA LEU A 240 -1.97 7.78 -2.23
C LEU A 240 -3.44 7.87 -2.59
N ASN A 241 -4.04 8.99 -2.24
CA ASN A 241 -5.36 9.39 -2.67
C ASN A 241 -5.21 10.15 -4.00
N ALA A 242 -5.07 9.41 -5.09
CA ALA A 242 -4.89 9.95 -6.43
C ALA A 242 -5.91 9.34 -7.38
N GLU A 243 -6.42 10.16 -8.29
CA GLU A 243 -7.21 9.70 -9.43
C GLU A 243 -6.31 9.65 -10.64
N TYR A 244 -6.27 8.50 -11.33
CA TYR A 244 -5.46 8.33 -12.52
C TYR A 244 -6.36 8.28 -13.76
N ASP A 245 -6.10 9.21 -14.68
CA ASP A 245 -6.81 9.30 -15.94
C ASP A 245 -6.17 8.38 -17.00
N PHE A 246 -6.97 7.48 -17.54
CA PHE A 246 -6.60 6.59 -18.63
C PHE A 246 -7.24 6.97 -19.97
N SER A 247 -7.73 8.20 -20.13
CA SER A 247 -8.20 8.71 -21.43
C SER A 247 -7.09 8.74 -22.48
N LYS A 248 -5.84 8.94 -22.04
CA LYS A 248 -4.63 8.89 -22.85
C LYS A 248 -3.61 7.92 -22.30
N GLY A 249 -2.90 7.24 -23.22
CA GLY A 249 -1.89 6.26 -22.83
C GLY A 249 -1.45 5.39 -23.99
N PHE A 250 -1.12 4.16 -23.66
CA PHE A 250 -0.60 3.17 -24.62
C PHE A 250 -1.15 1.78 -24.25
N CYS A 251 -1.62 1.04 -25.25
CA CYS A 251 -1.96 -0.37 -25.07
C CYS A 251 -0.82 -1.21 -25.66
N VAL A 252 -0.04 -1.85 -24.79
CA VAL A 252 1.20 -2.54 -25.13
C VAL A 252 1.06 -4.02 -24.84
N LYS A 253 1.47 -4.90 -25.77
CA LYS A 253 1.54 -6.34 -25.48
C LYS A 253 2.57 -6.61 -24.38
N GLY A 254 2.28 -7.54 -23.48
CA GLY A 254 3.18 -7.88 -22.38
C GLY A 254 4.62 -8.14 -22.87
N LYS A 255 4.80 -8.98 -23.89
CA LYS A 255 6.11 -9.29 -24.49
C LYS A 255 6.87 -8.09 -25.09
N ASP A 256 6.18 -7.02 -25.45
CA ASP A 256 6.77 -5.83 -26.08
C ASP A 256 7.01 -4.71 -25.02
N THR A 257 6.68 -4.97 -23.73
CA THR A 257 6.77 -3.97 -22.65
C THR A 257 8.18 -3.47 -22.44
N ALA A 258 9.21 -4.32 -22.50
CA ALA A 258 10.60 -3.88 -22.30
C ALA A 258 11.01 -2.81 -23.33
N GLN A 259 10.77 -3.08 -24.62
CA GLN A 259 11.12 -2.15 -25.70
C GLN A 259 10.32 -0.85 -25.61
N PHE A 260 9.03 -0.96 -25.25
CA PHE A 260 8.18 0.22 -25.04
C PHE A 260 8.72 1.08 -23.92
N LEU A 261 9.05 0.49 -22.76
CA LEU A 261 9.57 1.22 -21.61
C LEU A 261 10.91 1.87 -21.90
N GLU A 262 11.83 1.20 -22.60
CA GLU A 262 13.11 1.82 -23.02
C GLU A 262 12.87 3.14 -23.77
N THR A 263 11.98 3.11 -24.77
CA THR A 263 11.68 4.28 -25.58
C THR A 263 10.90 5.36 -24.81
N ALA A 264 9.96 4.97 -23.98
CA ALA A 264 9.12 5.89 -23.23
C ALA A 264 9.90 6.62 -22.14
N LEU A 265 10.73 5.90 -21.37
CA LEU A 265 11.50 6.45 -20.27
C LEU A 265 12.61 7.41 -20.76
N GLU A 266 13.22 7.13 -21.92
CA GLU A 266 14.15 8.06 -22.57
C GLU A 266 13.47 9.40 -22.91
N LYS A 267 12.26 9.35 -23.49
CA LYS A 267 11.46 10.56 -23.79
C LYS A 267 11.03 11.31 -22.53
N LEU A 268 10.86 10.61 -21.42
CA LEU A 268 10.54 11.17 -20.11
C LEU A 268 11.78 11.66 -19.36
N GLY A 269 12.97 11.58 -19.95
CA GLY A 269 14.20 12.18 -19.44
C GLY A 269 14.98 11.31 -18.44
N LEU A 270 14.63 10.03 -18.29
CA LEU A 270 15.42 9.11 -17.48
C LEU A 270 16.71 8.75 -18.25
N ASN A 271 17.85 8.76 -17.53
CA ASN A 271 19.09 8.23 -18.08
C ASN A 271 19.07 6.69 -18.08
N ARG A 272 20.07 6.07 -18.71
CA ARG A 272 20.10 4.61 -18.87
C ARG A 272 20.12 3.85 -17.54
N LYS A 273 20.81 4.36 -16.51
CA LYS A 273 20.85 3.74 -15.16
C LYS A 273 19.47 3.77 -14.51
N GLU A 274 18.83 4.93 -14.50
CA GLU A 274 17.48 5.13 -13.94
C GLU A 274 16.42 4.28 -14.66
N ALA A 275 16.46 4.28 -16.01
CA ALA A 275 15.57 3.48 -16.83
C ALA A 275 15.77 1.97 -16.62
N ASN A 276 17.00 1.48 -16.47
CA ASN A 276 17.27 0.09 -16.17
C ASN A 276 16.66 -0.33 -14.84
N GLU A 277 16.82 0.45 -13.79
CA GLU A 277 16.25 0.14 -12.48
C GLU A 277 14.72 0.15 -12.50
N PHE A 278 14.12 1.08 -13.25
CA PHE A 278 12.69 1.10 -13.50
C PHE A 278 12.22 -0.18 -14.20
N ILE A 279 12.85 -0.53 -15.32
CA ILE A 279 12.47 -1.68 -16.14
C ILE A 279 12.63 -2.99 -15.36
N ILE A 280 13.74 -3.18 -14.64
CA ILE A 280 14.00 -4.38 -13.82
C ILE A 280 12.91 -4.59 -12.77
N TYR A 281 12.36 -3.52 -12.22
CA TYR A 281 11.29 -3.62 -11.22
C TYR A 281 9.92 -3.93 -11.86
N TRP A 282 9.55 -3.20 -12.93
CA TRP A 282 8.19 -3.26 -13.48
C TRP A 282 8.00 -4.39 -14.50
N LEU A 283 9.01 -4.71 -15.29
CA LEU A 283 8.90 -5.71 -16.35
C LEU A 283 8.41 -7.08 -15.88
N PRO A 284 8.89 -7.67 -14.76
CA PRO A 284 8.39 -8.95 -14.27
C PRO A 284 6.90 -8.96 -13.92
N LEU A 285 6.32 -7.80 -13.63
CA LEU A 285 4.90 -7.65 -13.29
C LEU A 285 4.02 -7.48 -14.53
N MET A 286 4.61 -7.13 -15.69
CA MET A 286 3.90 -6.71 -16.87
C MET A 286 4.08 -7.63 -18.08
N GLN A 287 5.22 -8.29 -18.21
CA GLN A 287 5.59 -9.04 -19.42
C GLN A 287 4.73 -10.26 -19.72
N GLU A 288 4.16 -10.89 -18.68
CA GLU A 288 3.31 -12.09 -18.82
C GLU A 288 1.83 -11.72 -19.09
N ASN A 289 1.46 -10.46 -19.03
CA ASN A 289 0.11 -10.01 -19.36
C ASN A 289 -0.11 -10.08 -20.88
N GLU A 290 -1.32 -10.36 -21.34
CA GLU A 290 -1.64 -10.30 -22.76
C GLU A 290 -1.42 -8.90 -23.32
N TYR A 291 -1.95 -7.89 -22.60
CA TYR A 291 -1.73 -6.47 -22.86
C TYR A 291 -1.69 -5.70 -21.54
N ASN A 292 -1.03 -4.54 -21.59
CA ASN A 292 -1.02 -3.54 -20.53
C ASN A 292 -1.52 -2.22 -21.10
N ILE A 293 -2.52 -1.59 -20.46
CA ILE A 293 -2.80 -0.19 -20.68
C ILE A 293 -1.86 0.59 -19.77
N ILE A 294 -1.01 1.43 -20.32
CA ILE A 294 0.01 2.20 -19.63
C ILE A 294 -0.27 3.68 -19.81
N SER A 295 -0.30 4.44 -18.72
CA SER A 295 -0.41 5.90 -18.74
C SER A 295 0.54 6.51 -17.72
N PHE A 296 1.24 7.59 -18.09
CA PHE A 296 2.14 8.30 -17.18
C PHE A 296 1.38 9.44 -16.50
N GLN A 297 1.25 9.37 -15.19
CA GLN A 297 0.33 10.15 -14.36
C GLN A 297 1.04 11.25 -13.56
N THR A 298 2.04 11.89 -14.12
CA THR A 298 2.91 12.86 -13.41
C THR A 298 2.10 13.93 -12.67
N GLY A 299 1.13 14.56 -13.31
CA GLY A 299 0.35 15.64 -12.68
C GLY A 299 -0.50 15.17 -11.49
N ALA A 300 -1.21 14.05 -11.63
CA ALA A 300 -2.00 13.46 -10.54
C ALA A 300 -1.10 13.01 -9.38
N TYR A 301 0.05 12.45 -9.70
CA TYR A 301 1.05 12.04 -8.73
C TYR A 301 1.65 13.23 -7.97
N GLU A 302 2.05 14.30 -8.66
CA GLU A 302 2.60 15.51 -8.04
C GLU A 302 1.62 16.19 -7.09
N ASN A 303 0.33 16.15 -7.41
CA ASN A 303 -0.72 16.66 -6.52
C ASN A 303 -0.87 15.85 -5.25
N SER A 304 -0.61 14.53 -5.33
CA SER A 304 -0.80 13.61 -4.20
C SER A 304 0.48 13.33 -3.41
N ALA A 305 1.66 13.57 -4.01
CA ALA A 305 2.96 13.36 -3.37
C ALA A 305 3.89 14.54 -3.67
N LYS A 306 3.91 15.51 -2.78
CA LYS A 306 4.78 16.68 -2.93
C LYS A 306 6.16 16.40 -2.34
N LEU A 307 7.20 16.77 -3.11
CA LEU A 307 8.59 16.75 -2.68
C LEU A 307 9.05 18.17 -2.37
N ASN A 308 9.64 18.37 -1.19
CA ASN A 308 10.33 19.61 -0.85
C ASN A 308 11.81 19.28 -0.72
N ILE A 309 12.62 19.78 -1.65
CA ILE A 309 14.08 19.54 -1.75
C ILE A 309 14.77 20.87 -1.47
N THR A 310 15.72 20.87 -0.55
CA THR A 310 16.53 22.07 -0.21
C THR A 310 18.00 21.72 -0.23
N PRO A 311 18.87 22.42 -1.01
CA PRO A 311 18.49 23.48 -1.96
C PRO A 311 17.57 22.97 -3.06
N ALA A 312 16.76 23.85 -3.64
CA ALA A 312 15.86 23.48 -4.73
C ALA A 312 16.67 23.03 -5.96
N PRO A 313 16.30 21.93 -6.63
CA PRO A 313 16.95 21.53 -7.87
C PRO A 313 16.60 22.50 -9.01
N ASP A 314 17.56 22.71 -9.92
CA ASP A 314 17.34 23.49 -11.15
C ASP A 314 16.45 22.69 -12.14
N THR A 315 16.54 21.37 -12.10
CA THR A 315 15.71 20.48 -12.91
C THR A 315 15.11 19.39 -12.03
N LEU A 316 13.78 19.26 -12.03
CA LEU A 316 13.06 18.16 -11.39
C LEU A 316 12.35 17.34 -12.47
N ILE A 317 12.71 16.06 -12.59
CA ILE A 317 12.06 15.09 -13.46
C ILE A 317 11.30 14.11 -12.58
N ARG A 318 9.98 14.01 -12.80
CA ARG A 318 9.14 13.03 -12.08
C ARG A 318 8.42 12.15 -13.09
N VAL A 319 8.52 10.83 -12.90
CA VAL A 319 7.90 9.84 -13.79
C VAL A 319 7.08 8.88 -12.94
N PHE A 320 5.77 8.90 -13.09
CA PHE A 320 4.89 7.98 -12.41
C PHE A 320 4.05 7.20 -13.42
N MET A 321 4.27 5.89 -13.50
CA MET A 321 3.57 5.00 -14.39
C MET A 321 2.38 4.35 -13.68
N ALA A 322 1.17 4.55 -14.18
CA ALA A 322 0.03 3.72 -13.84
C ALA A 322 -0.22 2.71 -14.96
N TYR A 323 -0.48 1.44 -14.63
CA TYR A 323 -0.82 0.45 -15.64
C TYR A 323 -1.96 -0.47 -15.18
N LYS A 324 -2.71 -0.99 -16.17
CA LYS A 324 -3.79 -1.97 -15.99
C LYS A 324 -3.51 -3.17 -16.89
N PRO A 325 -3.45 -4.41 -16.36
CA PRO A 325 -3.41 -5.61 -17.18
C PRO A 325 -4.79 -5.82 -17.86
N VAL A 326 -4.79 -6.09 -19.16
CA VAL A 326 -6.03 -6.37 -19.92
C VAL A 326 -5.84 -7.57 -20.85
N LYS A 327 -6.94 -8.29 -21.11
CA LYS A 327 -6.92 -9.52 -21.93
C LYS A 327 -7.00 -9.27 -23.44
N LYS A 328 -7.38 -8.06 -23.85
CA LYS A 328 -7.53 -7.70 -25.27
C LYS A 328 -6.94 -6.32 -25.52
N TYR A 329 -6.55 -6.08 -26.78
CA TYR A 329 -6.14 -4.75 -27.20
C TYR A 329 -7.27 -3.75 -27.00
N VAL A 330 -6.94 -2.61 -26.41
CA VAL A 330 -7.83 -1.46 -26.21
C VAL A 330 -7.28 -0.30 -27.01
N GLU A 331 -8.12 0.26 -27.88
CA GLU A 331 -7.76 1.51 -28.57
C GLU A 331 -7.80 2.67 -27.56
N ILE A 332 -6.71 3.41 -27.46
CA ILE A 332 -6.56 4.51 -26.52
C ILE A 332 -5.83 5.67 -27.20
N GLU A 333 -6.23 6.90 -26.90
CA GLU A 333 -5.56 8.08 -27.41
C GLU A 333 -4.11 8.13 -26.91
N LYS A 334 -3.17 8.33 -27.82
CA LYS A 334 -1.74 8.31 -27.49
C LYS A 334 -1.36 9.50 -26.62
N GLN A 335 -0.69 9.23 -25.51
CA GLN A 335 -0.10 10.25 -24.64
C GLN A 335 1.19 10.82 -25.26
N GLU A 336 1.36 12.14 -25.21
CA GLU A 336 2.63 12.78 -25.53
C GLU A 336 3.59 12.69 -24.35
N LEU A 337 4.83 12.28 -24.63
CA LEU A 337 5.88 12.13 -23.63
C LEU A 337 6.97 13.14 -23.88
N THR A 338 7.21 14.01 -22.91
CA THR A 338 8.24 15.03 -22.94
C THR A 338 8.91 15.16 -21.59
N ALA A 339 10.14 15.63 -21.56
CA ALA A 339 10.88 15.92 -20.35
C ALA A 339 11.62 17.25 -20.45
N PRO A 340 11.89 17.93 -19.33
CA PRO A 340 12.79 19.07 -19.31
C PRO A 340 14.23 18.63 -19.60
N GLN A 341 15.04 19.55 -20.12
CA GLN A 341 16.48 19.31 -20.24
C GLN A 341 17.12 19.27 -18.86
N ARG A 342 18.06 18.36 -18.67
CA ARG A 342 18.80 18.20 -17.42
C ARG A 342 19.88 19.28 -17.31
N ASN A 343 19.63 20.28 -16.49
CA ASN A 343 20.54 21.41 -16.28
C ASN A 343 20.77 21.63 -14.77
N GLY A 344 21.97 22.02 -14.38
CA GLY A 344 22.31 22.37 -12.99
C GLY A 344 22.14 21.19 -12.03
N PHE A 345 21.65 21.47 -10.84
CA PHE A 345 21.25 20.44 -9.88
C PHE A 345 19.99 19.71 -10.38
N VAL A 346 20.15 18.44 -10.72
CA VAL A 346 19.05 17.60 -11.25
C VAL A 346 18.55 16.66 -10.15
N ALA A 347 17.25 16.67 -9.92
CA ALA A 347 16.56 15.64 -9.12
C ALA A 347 15.66 14.82 -10.03
N VAL A 348 15.71 13.47 -9.88
CA VAL A 348 14.90 12.55 -10.68
C VAL A 348 14.15 11.62 -9.74
N GLU A 349 12.84 11.57 -9.85
CA GLU A 349 12.01 10.60 -9.15
C GLU A 349 11.22 9.75 -10.12
N TRP A 350 11.20 8.45 -9.91
CA TRP A 350 10.30 7.57 -10.63
C TRP A 350 9.63 6.56 -9.71
N GLY A 351 8.41 6.20 -10.04
CA GLY A 351 7.60 5.20 -9.37
C GLY A 351 6.43 4.77 -10.23
N GLY A 352 5.47 4.06 -9.67
CA GLY A 352 4.27 3.66 -10.38
C GLY A 352 3.24 2.94 -9.51
N ALA A 353 2.14 2.53 -10.14
CA ALA A 353 1.08 1.75 -9.54
C ALA A 353 0.46 0.79 -10.54
N GLU A 354 0.11 -0.39 -10.08
CA GLU A 354 -0.81 -1.31 -10.76
C GLU A 354 -2.23 -0.94 -10.37
N ILE A 355 -3.07 -0.73 -11.36
CA ILE A 355 -4.47 -0.37 -11.20
C ILE A 355 -5.31 -1.62 -11.54
N LYS A 356 -6.13 -2.04 -10.60
CA LYS A 356 -6.99 -3.22 -10.76
C LYS A 356 -8.30 -2.85 -11.40
#